data_50177e9996ffb69d29ea75b2c47b2d2a
#
_entry.id   50177e9996ffb69d29ea75b2c47b2d2a
#
_cell.length_a   1.000
_cell.length_b   1.000
_cell.length_c   1.000
_cell.angle_alpha   90.00
_cell.angle_beta   90.00
_cell.angle_gamma   90.00
#
_symmetry.space_group_name_H-M   'P 1'
#
loop_
_entity.id
_entity.type
_entity.pdbx_description
1 polymer ?
#
loop_
_entity_poly.entity_id
_entity_poly.type
_entity_poly.pdbx_seq_one_letter_code
_entity_poly.pdbx_strand_id
1 'polypeptide(L)'
;NFMQRGEPAIVDKYARAEMALKNGADLVLELPAAAATGSAEYFAEGAVELLDASGVVDALCFGSELGKLAPLEKAAALLLEEPEEYRQLLREELKRGKNFPEAR
;
A
#
# COMPACT_ATOMS: atom_id res chain seq x y z
N ASN A 1 3.43 -7.96 -14.48
CA ASN A 1 4.50 -8.89 -14.04
C ASN A 1 5.50 -8.27 -13.05
N PHE A 2 5.30 -7.03 -12.63
CA PHE A 2 6.12 -6.36 -11.64
C PHE A 2 5.41 -6.30 -10.29
N MET A 3 6.20 -6.42 -9.23
CA MET A 3 5.75 -6.24 -7.86
C MET A 3 6.02 -4.80 -7.39
N GLN A 4 5.62 -4.49 -6.19
CA GLN A 4 5.91 -3.20 -5.57
C GLN A 4 7.40 -2.85 -5.68
N ARG A 5 7.72 -1.58 -5.92
CA ARG A 5 9.09 -1.05 -6.13
C ARG A 5 9.79 -1.55 -7.40
N GLY A 6 9.03 -2.08 -8.35
CA GLY A 6 9.54 -2.48 -9.66
C GLY A 6 10.27 -3.81 -9.68
N GLU A 7 10.22 -4.60 -8.61
CA GLU A 7 10.81 -5.93 -8.60
C GLU A 7 10.03 -6.87 -9.53
N PRO A 8 10.73 -7.68 -10.36
CA PRO A 8 10.03 -8.66 -11.19
C PRO A 8 9.45 -9.79 -10.33
N ALA A 9 8.24 -10.24 -10.70
CA ALA A 9 7.65 -11.40 -10.06
C ALA A 9 8.32 -12.68 -10.53
N ILE A 10 8.43 -13.68 -9.65
CA ILE A 10 9.02 -14.99 -9.95
C ILE A 10 8.22 -15.73 -11.02
N VAL A 11 6.90 -15.65 -10.96
CA VAL A 11 5.97 -16.21 -11.93
C VAL A 11 5.15 -15.11 -12.58
N ASP A 12 4.64 -15.36 -13.79
CA ASP A 12 3.86 -14.36 -14.50
C ASP A 12 2.51 -14.05 -13.83
N LYS A 13 1.87 -12.98 -14.27
CA LYS A 13 0.60 -12.53 -13.69
C LYS A 13 -0.54 -13.54 -13.89
N TYR A 14 -0.54 -14.27 -14.98
CA TYR A 14 -1.58 -15.27 -15.26
C TYR A 14 -1.49 -16.47 -14.34
N ALA A 15 -0.27 -16.99 -14.09
CA ALA A 15 -0.04 -18.05 -13.14
C ALA A 15 -0.41 -17.62 -11.71
N ARG A 16 -0.06 -16.41 -11.32
CA ARG A 16 -0.40 -15.85 -10.00
C ARG A 16 -1.90 -15.69 -9.82
N ALA A 17 -2.61 -15.21 -10.84
CA ALA A 17 -4.06 -15.10 -10.83
C ALA A 17 -4.72 -16.48 -10.70
N GLU A 18 -4.23 -17.47 -11.43
CA GLU A 18 -4.71 -18.85 -11.35
C GLU A 18 -4.52 -19.44 -9.95
N MET A 19 -3.35 -19.22 -9.33
CA MET A 19 -3.08 -19.65 -7.95
C MET A 19 -4.07 -19.04 -6.96
N ALA A 20 -4.36 -17.74 -7.08
CA ALA A 20 -5.32 -17.06 -6.22
C ALA A 20 -6.74 -17.61 -6.39
N LEU A 21 -7.16 -17.82 -7.62
CA LEU A 21 -8.49 -18.37 -7.93
C LEU A 21 -8.65 -19.79 -7.40
N LYS A 22 -7.63 -20.63 -7.53
CA LYS A 22 -7.62 -22.00 -6.98
C LYS A 22 -7.67 -22.04 -5.45
N ASN A 23 -7.20 -20.99 -4.79
CA ASN A 23 -7.18 -20.87 -3.33
C ASN A 23 -8.38 -20.08 -2.76
N GLY A 24 -9.40 -19.83 -3.55
CA GLY A 24 -10.67 -19.30 -3.08
C GLY A 24 -11.01 -17.87 -3.50
N ALA A 25 -10.17 -17.21 -4.27
CA ALA A 25 -10.53 -15.91 -4.84
C ALA A 25 -11.58 -16.10 -5.94
N ASP A 26 -12.56 -15.21 -5.98
CA ASP A 26 -13.60 -15.21 -7.01
C ASP A 26 -13.23 -14.33 -8.21
N LEU A 27 -12.43 -13.30 -7.97
CA LEU A 27 -11.98 -12.34 -8.98
C LEU A 27 -10.59 -11.86 -8.66
N VAL A 28 -9.75 -11.77 -9.67
CA VAL A 28 -8.41 -11.19 -9.57
C VAL A 28 -8.29 -10.03 -10.56
N LEU A 29 -7.91 -8.86 -10.06
CA LEU A 29 -7.71 -7.67 -10.86
C LEU A 29 -6.22 -7.31 -10.94
N GLU A 30 -5.77 -6.87 -12.11
CA GLU A 30 -4.42 -6.37 -12.27
C GLU A 30 -4.32 -4.91 -11.82
N LEU A 31 -3.39 -4.64 -10.92
CA LEU A 31 -3.05 -3.27 -10.58
C LEU A 31 -2.22 -2.65 -11.71
N PRO A 32 -2.59 -1.46 -12.22
CA PRO A 32 -1.80 -0.80 -13.27
C PRO A 32 -0.32 -0.67 -12.89
N ALA A 33 0.57 -0.88 -13.86
CA ALA A 33 2.01 -0.88 -13.63
C ALA A 33 2.52 0.42 -12.97
N ALA A 34 1.95 1.55 -13.33
CA ALA A 34 2.30 2.85 -12.74
C ALA A 34 2.06 2.88 -11.22
N ALA A 35 0.98 2.27 -10.74
CA ALA A 35 0.69 2.16 -9.31
C ALA A 35 1.51 1.03 -8.66
N ALA A 36 1.63 -0.12 -9.34
CA ALA A 36 2.33 -1.29 -8.81
C ALA A 36 3.82 -1.04 -8.57
N THR A 37 4.46 -0.22 -9.40
CA THR A 37 5.89 0.11 -9.32
C THR A 37 6.17 1.42 -8.58
N GLY A 38 5.14 2.13 -8.15
CA GLY A 38 5.26 3.37 -7.40
C GLY A 38 5.69 3.18 -5.94
N SER A 39 5.75 4.28 -5.21
CA SER A 39 5.97 4.23 -3.77
C SER A 39 4.82 3.50 -3.06
N ALA A 40 5.02 3.14 -1.79
CA ALA A 40 3.99 2.46 -1.01
C ALA A 40 2.67 3.24 -0.97
N GLU A 41 2.74 4.58 -0.93
CA GLU A 41 1.58 5.47 -0.96
C GLU A 41 0.82 5.38 -2.29
N TYR A 42 1.51 5.52 -3.41
CA TYR A 42 0.92 5.38 -4.75
C TYR A 42 0.37 3.98 -5.00
N PHE A 43 1.08 2.96 -4.53
CA PHE A 43 0.63 1.57 -4.60
C PHE A 43 -0.71 1.38 -3.88
N ALA A 44 -0.79 1.83 -2.63
CA ALA A 44 -2.01 1.71 -1.82
C ALA A 44 -3.17 2.53 -2.40
N GLU A 45 -2.91 3.76 -2.81
CA GLU A 45 -3.90 4.63 -3.42
C GLU A 45 -4.47 4.02 -4.71
N GLY A 46 -3.61 3.54 -5.59
CA GLY A 46 -4.02 2.87 -6.83
C GLY A 46 -4.84 1.61 -6.57
N ALA A 47 -4.48 0.82 -5.56
CA ALA A 47 -5.23 -0.37 -5.18
C ALA A 47 -6.62 -0.03 -4.66
N VAL A 48 -6.74 0.98 -3.79
CA VAL A 48 -8.03 1.44 -3.26
C VAL A 48 -8.91 2.01 -4.37
N GLU A 49 -8.35 2.83 -5.26
CA GLU A 49 -9.09 3.39 -6.40
C GLU A 49 -9.62 2.30 -7.33
N LEU A 50 -8.80 1.29 -7.62
CA LEU A 50 -9.20 0.16 -8.46
C LEU A 50 -10.37 -0.62 -7.85
N LEU A 51 -10.30 -0.91 -6.56
CA LEU A 51 -11.36 -1.63 -5.85
C LEU A 51 -12.65 -0.79 -5.76
N ASP A 52 -12.54 0.50 -5.51
CA ASP A 52 -13.68 1.42 -5.50
C ASP A 52 -14.34 1.53 -6.87
N ALA A 53 -13.54 1.65 -7.93
CA ALA A 53 -14.02 1.73 -9.30
C ALA A 53 -14.75 0.46 -9.75
N SER A 54 -14.43 -0.71 -9.18
CA SER A 54 -15.12 -1.97 -9.50
C SER A 54 -16.59 -1.96 -9.11
N GLY A 55 -16.96 -1.18 -8.09
CA GLY A 55 -18.35 -1.03 -7.64
C GLY A 55 -18.92 -2.23 -6.88
N VAL A 56 -18.12 -3.26 -6.60
CA VAL A 56 -18.59 -4.51 -5.98
C VAL A 56 -17.90 -4.84 -4.66
N VAL A 57 -16.99 -3.99 -4.20
CA VAL A 57 -16.22 -4.19 -2.97
C VAL A 57 -16.88 -3.46 -1.81
N ASP A 58 -17.22 -4.21 -0.75
CA ASP A 58 -17.84 -3.67 0.47
C ASP A 58 -16.83 -3.48 1.60
N ALA A 59 -15.74 -4.23 1.61
CA ALA A 59 -14.73 -4.19 2.65
C ALA A 59 -13.33 -4.41 2.10
N LEU A 60 -12.35 -3.75 2.70
CA LEU A 60 -10.94 -3.92 2.39
C LEU A 60 -10.27 -4.71 3.50
N CYS A 61 -9.55 -5.77 3.12
CA CYS A 61 -8.79 -6.60 4.04
C CYS A 61 -7.30 -6.56 3.67
N PHE A 62 -6.45 -6.38 4.66
CA PHE A 62 -5.00 -6.39 4.47
C PHE A 62 -4.29 -6.95 5.70
N GLY A 63 -3.04 -7.39 5.51
CA GLY A 63 -2.22 -7.90 6.60
C GLY A 63 -1.67 -6.78 7.49
N SER A 64 -1.59 -7.04 8.78
CA SER A 64 -0.97 -6.14 9.76
C SER A 64 -0.28 -6.96 10.85
N GLU A 65 0.90 -6.53 11.26
CA GLU A 65 1.65 -7.19 12.34
C GLU A 65 0.90 -7.13 13.68
N LEU A 66 0.23 -6.01 13.95
CA LEU A 66 -0.54 -5.82 15.19
C LEU A 66 -1.93 -6.46 15.14
N GLY A 67 -2.50 -6.64 13.95
CA GLY A 67 -3.84 -7.17 13.76
C GLY A 67 -4.96 -6.32 14.37
N LYS A 68 -4.69 -5.04 14.67
CA LYS A 68 -5.65 -4.09 15.25
C LYS A 68 -5.78 -2.86 14.39
N LEU A 69 -7.01 -2.41 14.18
CA LEU A 69 -7.33 -1.26 13.33
C LEU A 69 -7.08 0.09 14.02
N ALA A 70 -7.42 0.21 15.31
CA ALA A 70 -7.35 1.48 16.03
C ALA A 70 -5.96 2.17 15.99
N PRO A 71 -4.82 1.49 16.22
CA PRO A 71 -3.51 2.11 16.06
C PRO A 71 -3.21 2.59 14.64
N LEU A 72 -3.69 1.86 13.63
CA LEU A 72 -3.52 2.22 12.22
C LEU A 72 -4.34 3.47 11.86
N GLU A 73 -5.57 3.58 12.36
CA GLU A 73 -6.41 4.76 12.18
C GLU A 73 -5.80 6.00 12.81
N LYS A 74 -5.23 5.89 14.02
CA LYS A 74 -4.52 6.98 14.68
C LYS A 74 -3.29 7.43 13.90
N ALA A 75 -2.50 6.50 13.41
CA ALA A 75 -1.33 6.80 12.60
C ALA A 75 -1.73 7.46 11.27
N ALA A 76 -2.78 6.97 10.61
CA ALA A 76 -3.30 7.55 9.38
C ALA A 76 -3.80 8.99 9.59
N ALA A 77 -4.54 9.25 10.67
CA ALA A 77 -5.00 10.58 11.03
C ALA A 77 -3.83 11.54 11.29
N LEU A 78 -2.80 11.08 12.02
CA LEU A 78 -1.59 11.85 12.27
C LEU A 78 -0.87 12.23 10.98
N LEU A 79 -0.72 11.29 10.05
CA LEU A 79 -0.06 11.53 8.76
C LEU A 79 -0.86 12.48 7.87
N LEU A 80 -2.20 12.40 7.89
CA LEU A 80 -3.06 13.28 7.10
C LEU A 80 -3.07 14.72 7.62
N GLU A 81 -3.12 14.89 8.95
CA GLU A 81 -3.16 16.21 9.59
C GLU A 81 -1.79 16.87 9.63
N GLU A 82 -0.71 16.11 9.63
CA GLU A 82 0.66 16.58 9.72
C GLU A 82 0.84 17.68 10.78
N PRO A 83 0.63 17.40 12.10
CA PRO A 83 0.80 18.40 13.14
C PRO A 83 2.19 19.07 13.09
N GLU A 84 2.30 20.31 13.54
CA GLU A 84 3.56 21.05 13.50
C GLU A 84 4.71 20.32 14.21
N GLU A 85 4.44 19.66 15.33
CA GLU A 85 5.42 18.84 16.04
C GLU A 85 5.94 17.68 15.16
N TYR A 86 5.06 17.02 14.44
CA TYR A 86 5.44 15.97 13.50
C TYR A 86 6.30 16.51 12.37
N ARG A 87 5.95 17.66 11.80
CA ARG A 87 6.73 18.32 10.74
C ARG A 87 8.11 18.71 11.22
N GLN A 88 8.23 19.22 12.45
CA GLN A 88 9.52 19.56 13.03
C GLN A 88 10.40 18.34 13.23
N LEU A 89 9.86 17.27 13.81
CA LEU A 89 10.59 16.02 13.99
C LEU A 89 11.02 15.41 12.66
N LEU A 90 10.14 15.41 11.67
CA LEU A 90 10.45 14.92 10.33
C LEU A 90 11.60 15.71 9.69
N ARG A 91 11.59 17.05 9.79
CA ARG A 91 12.66 17.90 9.28
C ARG A 91 13.99 17.65 9.98
N GLU A 92 13.98 17.45 11.29
CA GLU A 92 15.18 17.12 12.06
C GLU A 92 15.77 15.79 11.63
N GLU A 93 14.94 14.75 11.48
CA GLU A 93 15.41 13.44 11.05
C GLU A 93 15.96 13.46 9.61
N LEU A 94 15.32 14.19 8.71
CA LEU A 94 15.83 14.37 7.35
C LEU A 94 17.17 15.12 7.31
N LYS A 95 17.36 16.12 8.17
CA LYS A 95 18.64 16.82 8.31
C LYS A 95 19.75 15.93 8.88
N ARG A 96 19.40 14.90 9.65
CA ARG A 96 20.35 13.89 10.16
C ARG A 96 20.78 12.88 9.09
N GLY A 97 20.29 13.01 7.85
CA GLY A 97 20.68 12.14 6.74
C GLY A 97 19.82 10.88 6.59
N LYS A 98 18.72 10.76 7.32
CA LYS A 98 17.77 9.69 7.10
C LYS A 98 16.98 9.93 5.81
N ASN A 99 16.65 8.86 5.10
CA ASN A 99 15.75 8.97 3.97
C ASN A 99 14.30 9.18 4.45
N PHE A 100 13.41 9.59 3.56
CA PHE A 100 12.02 9.91 3.91
C PHE A 100 11.25 8.76 4.59
N PRO A 101 11.33 7.50 4.13
CA PRO A 101 10.69 6.39 4.84
C PRO A 101 11.22 6.14 6.25
N GLU A 102 12.51 6.33 6.51
CA GLU A 102 13.10 6.17 7.84
C GLU A 102 12.74 7.32 8.78
N ALA A 103 12.66 8.56 8.25
CA ALA A 103 12.31 9.75 9.02
C ALA A 103 10.83 9.78 9.44
N ARG A 104 9.98 9.13 8.67
CA ARG A 104 8.54 9.11 8.86
C ARG A 104 8.10 8.05 9.87
#